data_ac8108f69bcab61217030cc3b352285c
#
_entry.id   ac8108f69bcab61217030cc3b352285c
#
_cell.length_a   1.000
_cell.length_b   1.000
_cell.length_c   1.000
_cell.angle_alpha   90.00
_cell.angle_beta   90.00
_cell.angle_gamma   90.00
#
_symmetry.space_group_name_H-M   'P 1'
#
loop_
_entity.id
_entity.type
_entity.pdbx_description
1 polymer ?
#
loop_
_entity_poly.entity_id
_entity_poly.type
_entity_poly.pdbx_seq_one_letter_code
_entity_poly.pdbx_strand_id
1 'polypeptide(L)'
;LNDTFKIYNEPKSVIFMPVARLIQRVQASFNGGGRFTEEFATKLLTECDYLILDDLGKETCTGNYIKPVNEWTYRFLFNILDSRTKTIINTNFSRAELLKIYDNAFVDRLTKGMRGDKDRIFKFSEGAESKR
;
A
#
# COMPACT_ATOMS: atom_id res chain seq x y z
N LEU A 1 -13.43 -10.05 12.01
CA LEU A 1 -12.01 -10.39 11.94
C LEU A 1 -11.55 -11.14 13.16
N ASN A 2 -11.94 -10.66 14.33
CA ASN A 2 -11.53 -11.33 15.55
C ASN A 2 -12.05 -12.76 15.64
N ASP A 3 -13.27 -12.95 15.21
CA ASP A 3 -13.87 -14.28 15.25
C ASP A 3 -13.15 -15.23 14.32
N THR A 4 -12.77 -14.74 13.15
CA THR A 4 -12.04 -15.55 12.21
C THR A 4 -10.70 -15.99 12.78
N PHE A 5 -10.02 -15.06 13.45
CA PHE A 5 -8.72 -15.37 14.01
C PHE A 5 -8.83 -16.35 15.18
N LYS A 6 -9.91 -16.25 15.92
CA LYS A 6 -10.10 -17.16 17.05
C LYS A 6 -10.25 -18.62 16.60
N ILE A 7 -10.83 -18.82 15.42
CA ILE A 7 -11.01 -20.17 14.90
C ILE A 7 -9.67 -20.89 14.79
N TYR A 8 -8.61 -20.15 14.49
CA TYR A 8 -7.30 -20.75 14.31
C TYR A 8 -6.47 -20.77 15.59
N ASN A 9 -7.03 -20.25 16.67
CA ASN A 9 -6.33 -20.27 17.96
C ASN A 9 -5.03 -19.53 17.95
N GLU A 10 -4.85 -18.59 17.04
CA GLU A 10 -3.61 -17.85 16.94
C GLU A 10 -3.89 -16.39 16.69
N PRO A 11 -3.29 -15.52 17.51
CA PRO A 11 -3.41 -14.10 17.21
C PRO A 11 -2.67 -13.78 15.92
N LYS A 12 -3.28 -12.96 15.11
CA LYS A 12 -2.69 -12.51 13.86
C LYS A 12 -2.34 -11.05 13.99
N SER A 13 -1.21 -10.67 13.44
CA SER A 13 -0.83 -9.27 13.41
C SER A 13 -1.49 -8.58 12.23
N VAL A 14 -2.06 -7.42 12.49
CA VAL A 14 -2.73 -6.62 11.47
C VAL A 14 -2.17 -5.22 11.55
N ILE A 15 -1.71 -4.70 10.44
CA ILE A 15 -1.19 -3.34 10.39
C ILE A 15 -2.02 -2.55 9.40
N PHE A 16 -2.53 -1.42 9.85
CA PHE A 16 -3.24 -0.47 9.01
C PHE A 16 -2.33 0.73 8.82
N MET A 17 -2.02 1.06 7.58
CA MET A 17 -1.07 2.11 7.31
C MET A 17 -1.50 2.97 6.13
N PRO A 18 -1.81 4.24 6.35
CA PRO A 18 -2.00 5.16 5.23
C PRO A 18 -0.67 5.34 4.50
N VAL A 19 -0.71 5.20 3.18
CA VAL A 19 0.53 5.16 2.42
C VAL A 19 1.30 6.48 2.53
N ALA A 20 0.59 7.62 2.46
CA ALA A 20 1.28 8.90 2.56
C ALA A 20 2.00 9.05 3.91
N ARG A 21 1.37 8.60 4.97
CA ARG A 21 2.00 8.68 6.30
C ARG A 21 3.21 7.75 6.38
N LEU A 22 3.08 6.56 5.80
CA LEU A 22 4.20 5.63 5.77
C LEU A 22 5.42 6.25 5.10
N ILE A 23 5.20 6.83 3.93
CA ILE A 23 6.30 7.45 3.19
C ILE A 23 6.91 8.59 3.99
N GLN A 24 6.08 9.43 4.60
CA GLN A 24 6.57 10.55 5.39
C GLN A 24 7.42 10.10 6.57
N ARG A 25 6.97 9.05 7.24
CA ARG A 25 7.70 8.56 8.41
C ARG A 25 9.06 7.99 8.04
N VAL A 26 9.11 7.24 6.95
CA VAL A 26 10.38 6.68 6.51
C VAL A 26 11.31 7.79 6.04
N GLN A 27 10.79 8.75 5.29
CA GLN A 27 11.63 9.83 4.80
C GLN A 27 12.17 10.70 5.93
N ALA A 28 11.41 10.83 7.01
CA ALA A 28 11.89 11.59 8.17
C ALA A 28 13.13 10.94 8.77
N SER A 29 13.32 9.64 8.59
CA SER A 29 14.48 8.96 9.12
C SER A 29 15.73 9.18 8.27
N PHE A 30 15.58 9.70 7.05
CA PHE A 30 16.72 9.86 6.15
C PHE A 30 17.78 10.82 6.70
N ASN A 31 17.36 11.72 7.56
CA ASN A 31 18.30 12.68 8.18
C ASN A 31 18.79 12.19 9.54
N GLY A 32 18.63 10.90 9.79
CA GLY A 32 19.10 10.33 11.04
C GLY A 32 18.25 10.61 12.24
N GLY A 33 17.04 11.10 12.02
CA GLY A 33 16.22 11.58 13.12
C GLY A 33 15.12 10.67 13.59
N GLY A 34 15.06 9.42 13.16
CA GLY A 34 13.95 8.60 13.56
C GLY A 34 14.29 7.13 13.65
N ARG A 35 13.39 6.38 14.27
CA ARG A 35 13.54 4.94 14.36
C ARG A 35 12.79 4.20 13.26
N PHE A 36 11.89 4.89 12.57
CA PHE A 36 11.10 4.25 11.54
C PHE A 36 11.84 4.34 10.22
N THR A 37 12.91 3.57 10.11
CA THR A 37 13.75 3.56 8.92
C THR A 37 13.12 2.71 7.83
N GLU A 38 13.67 2.85 6.63
CA GLU A 38 13.22 2.02 5.50
C GLU A 38 13.37 0.54 5.83
N GLU A 39 14.48 0.18 6.43
CA GLU A 39 14.72 -1.22 6.78
C GLU A 39 13.72 -1.72 7.80
N PHE A 40 13.48 -0.93 8.84
CA PHE A 40 12.52 -1.32 9.87
C PHE A 40 11.13 -1.42 9.29
N ALA A 41 10.73 -0.43 8.49
CA ALA A 41 9.39 -0.43 7.89
C ALA A 41 9.20 -1.62 6.95
N THR A 42 10.21 -1.89 6.13
CA THR A 42 10.13 -3.03 5.22
C THR A 42 9.92 -4.33 5.98
N LYS A 43 10.71 -4.53 7.03
CA LYS A 43 10.57 -5.75 7.81
C LYS A 43 9.20 -5.84 8.46
N LEU A 44 8.76 -4.76 9.08
CA LEU A 44 7.48 -4.73 9.76
C LEU A 44 6.33 -5.04 8.81
N LEU A 45 6.33 -4.41 7.65
CA LEU A 45 5.22 -4.52 6.72
C LEU A 45 5.26 -5.78 5.88
N THR A 46 6.41 -6.43 5.76
CA THR A 46 6.46 -7.70 5.05
C THR A 46 6.20 -8.88 5.96
N GLU A 47 6.41 -8.73 7.26
CA GLU A 47 6.26 -9.85 8.19
C GLU A 47 4.92 -9.90 8.90
N CYS A 48 4.14 -8.83 8.88
CA CYS A 48 2.84 -8.88 9.53
C CYS A 48 1.91 -9.83 8.77
N ASP A 49 0.95 -10.39 9.48
CA ASP A 49 0.04 -11.35 8.86
C ASP A 49 -0.89 -10.69 7.86
N TYR A 50 -1.46 -9.55 8.22
CA TYR A 50 -2.35 -8.81 7.33
C TYR A 50 -1.91 -7.36 7.26
N LEU A 51 -1.86 -6.84 6.06
CA LEU A 51 -1.48 -5.45 5.83
C LEU A 51 -2.61 -4.73 5.12
N ILE A 52 -2.99 -3.59 5.66
CA ILE A 52 -3.97 -2.74 5.01
C ILE A 52 -3.28 -1.43 4.66
N LEU A 53 -3.15 -1.19 3.36
CA LEU A 53 -2.57 0.05 2.85
C LEU A 53 -3.70 0.94 2.39
N ASP A 54 -3.79 2.12 2.99
CA ASP A 54 -4.91 3.02 2.76
C ASP A 54 -4.47 4.21 1.92
N ASP A 55 -5.36 4.67 1.04
CA ASP A 55 -5.15 5.86 0.23
C ASP A 55 -3.91 5.76 -0.65
N LEU A 56 -3.75 4.63 -1.32
CA LEU A 56 -2.63 4.47 -2.26
C LEU A 56 -2.71 5.51 -3.36
N GLY A 57 -1.58 6.15 -3.63
CA GLY A 57 -1.48 7.16 -4.68
C GLY A 57 -1.48 8.57 -4.16
N LYS A 58 -2.05 8.78 -2.97
CA LYS A 58 -2.14 10.14 -2.43
C LYS A 58 -0.77 10.70 -2.08
N GLU A 59 0.19 9.83 -1.85
CA GLU A 59 1.53 10.25 -1.46
C GLU A 59 2.23 11.06 -2.55
N THR A 60 1.76 10.97 -3.79
CA THR A 60 2.37 11.67 -4.90
C THR A 60 1.62 12.92 -5.33
N CYS A 61 0.45 13.17 -4.73
CA CYS A 61 -0.41 14.24 -5.20
C CYS A 61 -0.12 15.55 -4.49
N THR A 62 -0.28 16.63 -5.22
CA THR A 62 -0.23 17.98 -4.67
C THR A 62 -1.54 18.65 -5.03
N GLY A 63 -2.44 18.74 -4.04
CA GLY A 63 -3.78 19.24 -4.33
C GLY A 63 -4.49 18.29 -5.28
N ASN A 64 -4.94 18.82 -6.41
CA ASN A 64 -5.59 18.02 -7.42
C ASN A 64 -4.66 17.54 -8.51
N TYR A 65 -3.39 17.78 -8.34
CA TYR A 65 -2.42 17.45 -9.38
C TYR A 65 -1.84 16.07 -9.14
N ILE A 66 -1.98 15.21 -10.13
CA ILE A 66 -1.47 13.85 -10.08
C ILE A 66 -0.09 13.82 -10.72
N LYS A 67 0.90 13.36 -9.98
CA LYS A 67 2.27 13.29 -10.45
C LYS A 67 2.75 11.85 -10.46
N PRO A 68 3.69 11.52 -11.36
CA PRO A 68 4.32 10.21 -11.30
C PRO A 68 5.05 10.01 -9.98
N VAL A 69 5.05 8.79 -9.50
CA VAL A 69 5.76 8.45 -8.27
C VAL A 69 7.25 8.55 -8.52
N ASN A 70 8.01 8.93 -7.48
CA ASN A 70 9.46 8.93 -7.63
C ASN A 70 9.99 7.50 -7.51
N GLU A 71 11.24 7.34 -7.91
CA GLU A 71 11.84 6.02 -8.01
C GLU A 71 11.93 5.32 -6.65
N TRP A 72 12.32 6.06 -5.62
CA TRP A 72 12.47 5.46 -4.30
C TRP A 72 11.14 4.93 -3.76
N THR A 73 10.10 5.75 -3.86
CA THR A 73 8.78 5.37 -3.37
C THR A 73 8.25 4.16 -4.13
N TYR A 74 8.44 4.17 -5.45
CA TYR A 74 8.02 3.04 -6.27
C TYR A 74 8.69 1.76 -5.81
N ARG A 75 10.00 1.80 -5.67
CA ARG A 75 10.75 0.61 -5.30
C ARG A 75 10.41 0.12 -3.90
N PHE A 76 10.25 1.07 -2.99
CA PHE A 76 9.92 0.74 -1.61
C PHE A 76 8.58 0.02 -1.52
N LEU A 77 7.55 0.60 -2.14
CA LEU A 77 6.21 0.00 -2.10
C LEU A 77 6.15 -1.30 -2.89
N PHE A 78 6.78 -1.33 -4.04
CA PHE A 78 6.74 -2.54 -4.87
C PHE A 78 7.39 -3.72 -4.15
N ASN A 79 8.49 -3.48 -3.47
CA ASN A 79 9.15 -4.55 -2.73
C ASN A 79 8.27 -5.11 -1.63
N ILE A 80 7.55 -4.24 -0.93
CA ILE A 80 6.64 -4.70 0.11
C ILE A 80 5.52 -5.53 -0.51
N LEU A 81 4.91 -5.02 -1.58
CA LEU A 81 3.80 -5.71 -2.21
C LEU A 81 4.22 -7.04 -2.83
N ASP A 82 5.43 -7.07 -3.40
CA ASP A 82 5.92 -8.26 -4.06
C ASP A 82 6.20 -9.39 -3.07
N SER A 83 6.49 -9.05 -1.83
CA SER A 83 6.91 -10.04 -0.85
C SER A 83 5.78 -10.57 0.01
N ARG A 84 4.54 -10.15 -0.24
CA ARG A 84 3.45 -10.61 0.60
C ARG A 84 2.19 -10.88 -0.20
N THR A 85 1.26 -11.61 0.42
CA THR A 85 0.00 -11.98 -0.25
C THR A 85 -1.23 -11.43 0.44
N LYS A 86 -1.28 -11.42 1.76
CA LYS A 86 -2.50 -11.04 2.47
C LYS A 86 -2.53 -9.54 2.70
N THR A 87 -2.82 -8.82 1.63
CA THR A 87 -2.77 -7.37 1.63
C THR A 87 -4.09 -6.81 1.11
N ILE A 88 -4.62 -5.83 1.83
CA ILE A 88 -5.80 -5.09 1.42
C ILE A 88 -5.35 -3.69 1.05
N ILE A 89 -5.74 -3.24 -0.13
CA ILE A 89 -5.31 -1.95 -0.63
C ILE A 89 -6.53 -1.12 -0.99
N ASN A 90 -6.61 0.06 -0.43
CA ASN A 90 -7.65 1.03 -0.74
C ASN A 90 -7.06 2.19 -1.52
N THR A 91 -7.78 2.65 -2.52
CA THR A 91 -7.35 3.83 -3.25
C THR A 91 -8.58 4.59 -3.74
N ASN A 92 -8.45 5.91 -3.83
CA ASN A 92 -9.47 6.76 -4.41
C ASN A 92 -9.22 7.04 -5.88
N PHE A 93 -8.19 6.44 -6.45
CA PHE A 93 -7.87 6.66 -7.85
C PHE A 93 -8.39 5.52 -8.70
N SER A 94 -8.77 5.86 -9.93
CA SER A 94 -9.16 4.85 -10.90
C SER A 94 -7.92 4.15 -11.42
N ARG A 95 -8.15 3.05 -12.18
CA ARG A 95 -7.02 2.36 -12.78
C ARG A 95 -6.22 3.28 -13.70
N ALA A 96 -6.93 4.10 -14.49
CA ALA A 96 -6.26 5.02 -15.40
C ALA A 96 -5.40 6.02 -14.65
N GLU A 97 -5.91 6.52 -13.51
CA GLU A 97 -5.15 7.46 -12.72
C GLU A 97 -3.94 6.80 -12.07
N LEU A 98 -4.09 5.58 -11.60
CA LEU A 98 -2.97 4.87 -11.03
C LEU A 98 -1.88 4.58 -12.06
N LEU A 99 -2.27 4.40 -13.31
CA LEU A 99 -1.29 4.22 -14.37
C LEU A 99 -0.49 5.48 -14.66
N LYS A 100 -1.03 6.63 -14.30
CA LYS A 100 -0.27 7.88 -14.39
C LYS A 100 0.71 8.04 -13.24
N ILE A 101 0.39 7.47 -12.10
CA ILE A 101 1.24 7.55 -10.92
C ILE A 101 2.32 6.47 -10.96
N TYR A 102 1.90 5.27 -11.24
CA TYR A 102 2.78 4.11 -11.33
C TYR A 102 2.82 3.63 -12.77
N ASP A 103 3.35 2.46 -13.02
CA ASP A 103 3.36 1.91 -14.36
C ASP A 103 2.51 0.64 -14.41
N ASN A 104 2.49 0.02 -15.59
CA ASN A 104 1.71 -1.20 -15.79
C ASN A 104 2.15 -2.32 -14.85
N ALA A 105 3.45 -2.46 -14.65
CA ALA A 105 3.94 -3.53 -13.81
C ALA A 105 3.44 -3.38 -12.38
N PHE A 106 3.44 -2.17 -11.86
CA PHE A 106 2.97 -1.92 -10.50
C PHE A 106 1.48 -2.20 -10.38
N VAL A 107 0.69 -1.68 -11.32
CA VAL A 107 -0.76 -1.85 -11.29
C VAL A 107 -1.11 -3.32 -11.47
N ASP A 108 -0.41 -4.03 -12.35
CA ASP A 108 -0.62 -5.45 -12.49
C ASP A 108 -0.32 -6.19 -11.19
N ARG A 109 0.71 -5.77 -10.48
CA ARG A 109 1.04 -6.40 -9.21
C ARG A 109 -0.05 -6.18 -8.19
N LEU A 110 -0.65 -5.00 -8.18
CA LEU A 110 -1.75 -4.72 -7.26
C LEU A 110 -2.93 -5.64 -7.51
N THR A 111 -3.25 -5.88 -8.78
CA THR A 111 -4.46 -6.60 -9.13
C THR A 111 -4.25 -8.10 -9.34
N LYS A 112 -3.01 -8.55 -9.34
CA LYS A 112 -2.72 -9.93 -9.66
C LYS A 112 -3.43 -10.91 -8.73
N GLY A 113 -3.45 -10.60 -7.45
CA GLY A 113 -4.07 -11.49 -6.49
C GLY A 113 -5.57 -11.58 -6.62
N MET A 114 -6.18 -10.62 -7.30
CA MET A 114 -7.62 -10.62 -7.45
C MET A 114 -8.11 -11.66 -8.43
N ARG A 115 -7.25 -12.13 -9.30
CA ARG A 115 -7.66 -13.04 -10.35
C ARG A 115 -7.59 -14.51 -9.94
N GLY A 116 -6.72 -14.81 -8.98
CA GLY A 116 -6.59 -16.20 -8.57
C GLY A 116 -6.24 -16.38 -7.11
N ASP A 117 -5.93 -15.31 -6.42
CA ASP A 117 -5.51 -15.36 -5.03
C ASP A 117 -6.51 -14.58 -4.19
N LYS A 118 -7.29 -15.30 -3.42
CA LYS A 118 -8.33 -14.67 -2.61
C LYS A 118 -7.78 -13.96 -1.37
N ASP A 119 -6.50 -14.09 -1.14
CA ASP A 119 -5.89 -13.42 -0.01
C ASP A 119 -5.64 -11.95 -0.28
N ARG A 120 -5.86 -11.49 -1.49
CA ARG A 120 -5.62 -10.09 -1.84
C ARG A 120 -6.88 -9.45 -2.39
N ILE A 121 -7.21 -8.31 -1.83
CA ILE A 121 -8.37 -7.56 -2.25
C ILE A 121 -7.92 -6.19 -2.69
N PHE A 122 -8.31 -5.80 -3.89
CA PHE A 122 -7.98 -4.48 -4.41
C PHE A 122 -9.25 -3.87 -4.99
N LYS A 123 -9.52 -2.63 -4.61
CA LYS A 123 -10.74 -1.98 -5.00
C LYS A 123 -10.42 -0.60 -5.59
N PHE A 124 -10.81 -0.40 -6.84
CA PHE A 124 -10.68 0.91 -7.46
C PHE A 124 -11.86 1.78 -7.07
N SER A 125 -11.61 3.08 -6.99
CA SER A 125 -12.67 4.03 -6.74
C SER A 125 -13.52 4.15 -7.99
N GLU A 126 -14.81 3.91 -7.86
CA GLU A 126 -15.69 3.98 -9.02
C GLU A 126 -16.12 5.39 -9.32
N GLY A 127 -16.28 6.18 -8.34
CA GLY A 127 -16.68 7.55 -8.54
C GLY A 127 -15.54 8.50 -8.30
N ALA A 128 -14.35 8.13 -8.74
CA ALA A 128 -13.18 8.91 -8.44
C ALA A 128 -13.32 10.37 -8.86
N GLU A 129 -13.91 10.58 -10.01
CA GLU A 129 -14.08 11.94 -10.51
C GLU A 129 -15.08 12.72 -9.67
N SER A 130 -16.07 12.06 -9.11
CA SER A 130 -17.09 12.76 -8.33
C SER A 130 -16.66 13.04 -6.91
N LYS A 131 -15.55 12.49 -6.50
CA LYS A 131 -15.07 12.71 -5.14
C LYS A 131 -14.13 13.88 -5.04
N ARG A 132 -13.86 14.51 -6.12
CA ARG A 132 -12.96 15.66 -6.14
C ARG A 132 -13.68 16.99 -6.21
#